data_9bea5158463148e95a1c7957825be9c5
#
_entry.id   9bea5158463148e95a1c7957825be9c5
#
_cell.length_a   1.000
_cell.length_b   1.000
_cell.length_c   1.000
_cell.angle_alpha   90.00
_cell.angle_beta   90.00
_cell.angle_gamma   90.00
#
_symmetry.space_group_name_H-M   'P 1'
#
loop_
_entity.id
_entity.type
_entity.pdbx_description
1 polymer ?
#
loop_
_entity_poly.entity_id
_entity_poly.type
_entity_poly.pdbx_seq_one_letter_code
_entity_poly.pdbx_strand_id
1 'polypeptide(L)'
;MAELAEKYDVIVLSDEIHGDIIFPGHRFVPYLSLGEESARRAWATTAPSKTFNIPGLHTAYAIVPHFSLRERVKDSFARIGATMPNLLSLEGSIAAYTHGEGWLDELIPYLKANYEFVASYVSSELQGVRSVEQEGTYITWLDFRQILRRSGFGPKRFASAMRTEGKVWLSPGHVYGKDGAGNMRLNIAAP
;
A
#
# COMPACT_ATOMS: atom_id res chain seq x y z
N MET A 1 12.97 2.47 12.95
CA MET A 1 11.81 1.66 13.43
C MET A 1 12.29 0.47 14.24
N ALA A 2 13.17 -0.40 13.74
CA ALA A 2 13.68 -1.56 14.47
C ALA A 2 14.27 -1.21 15.85
N GLU A 3 15.17 -0.26 15.91
CA GLU A 3 15.78 0.23 17.17
C GLU A 3 14.73 0.75 18.18
N LEU A 4 13.68 1.42 17.70
CA LEU A 4 12.60 1.87 18.57
C LEU A 4 11.75 0.70 19.09
N ALA A 5 11.47 -0.28 18.23
CA ALA A 5 10.73 -1.48 18.63
C ALA A 5 11.49 -2.28 19.69
N GLU A 6 12.79 -2.40 19.53
CA GLU A 6 13.67 -3.03 20.53
C GLU A 6 13.70 -2.23 21.83
N LYS A 7 13.97 -0.92 21.75
CA LYS A 7 14.07 -0.04 22.91
C LYS A 7 12.81 -0.02 23.79
N TYR A 8 11.63 -0.09 23.15
CA TYR A 8 10.35 0.02 23.84
C TYR A 8 9.59 -1.31 23.98
N ASP A 9 10.24 -2.43 23.63
CA ASP A 9 9.66 -3.78 23.68
C ASP A 9 8.32 -3.89 22.94
N VAL A 10 8.28 -3.36 21.73
CA VAL A 10 7.08 -3.31 20.89
C VAL A 10 7.13 -4.39 19.82
N ILE A 11 6.02 -5.11 19.64
CA ILE A 11 5.84 -6.04 18.52
C ILE A 11 5.47 -5.23 17.27
N VAL A 12 6.17 -5.50 16.16
CA VAL A 12 5.90 -4.86 14.86
C VAL A 12 5.11 -5.81 13.97
N LEU A 13 3.98 -5.34 13.48
CA LEU A 13 3.29 -5.92 12.33
C LEU A 13 3.66 -5.10 11.09
N SER A 14 4.40 -5.73 10.17
CA SER A 14 4.74 -5.13 8.87
C SER A 14 3.74 -5.57 7.81
N ASP A 15 2.92 -4.65 7.33
CA ASP A 15 2.04 -4.91 6.19
C ASP A 15 2.82 -4.63 4.89
N GLU A 16 3.22 -5.71 4.22
CA GLU A 16 4.09 -5.68 3.04
C GLU A 16 3.34 -6.02 1.73
N ILE A 17 2.02 -5.86 1.74
CA ILE A 17 1.14 -6.27 0.63
C ILE A 17 1.45 -5.57 -0.71
N HIS A 18 2.15 -4.45 -0.70
CA HIS A 18 2.58 -3.71 -1.89
C HIS A 18 4.05 -3.94 -2.26
N GLY A 19 4.76 -4.80 -1.54
CA GLY A 19 6.21 -4.99 -1.66
C GLY A 19 6.70 -5.53 -3.01
N ASP A 20 5.83 -6.15 -3.81
CA ASP A 20 6.17 -6.70 -5.13
C ASP A 20 6.15 -5.64 -6.25
N ILE A 21 5.45 -4.51 -6.04
CA ILE A 21 5.27 -3.48 -7.08
C ILE A 21 6.25 -2.34 -6.82
N ILE A 22 7.48 -2.50 -7.24
CA ILE A 22 8.57 -1.53 -7.02
C ILE A 22 9.08 -1.03 -8.36
N PHE A 23 9.23 0.29 -8.50
CA PHE A 23 9.70 0.91 -9.74
C PHE A 23 11.20 0.67 -9.93
N PRO A 24 11.67 0.54 -11.18
CA PRO A 24 13.09 0.38 -11.49
C PRO A 24 13.94 1.48 -10.85
N GLY A 25 15.06 1.09 -10.25
CA GLY A 25 15.96 1.98 -9.52
C GLY A 25 15.70 2.03 -8.01
N HIS A 26 14.59 1.48 -7.54
CA HIS A 26 14.24 1.39 -6.12
C HIS A 26 14.29 -0.05 -5.62
N ARG A 27 14.31 -0.21 -4.31
CA ARG A 27 14.35 -1.53 -3.66
C ARG A 27 13.44 -1.57 -2.45
N PHE A 28 12.58 -2.56 -2.39
CA PHE A 28 11.84 -2.89 -1.18
C PHE A 28 12.76 -3.60 -0.17
N VAL A 29 12.68 -3.19 1.09
CA VAL A 29 13.40 -3.82 2.20
C VAL A 29 12.39 -4.43 3.16
N PRO A 30 12.19 -5.76 3.14
CA PRO A 30 11.28 -6.42 4.07
C PRO A 30 11.73 -6.18 5.52
N TYR A 31 10.78 -5.89 6.41
CA TYR A 31 11.12 -5.61 7.82
C TYR A 31 11.86 -6.78 8.49
N LEU A 32 11.45 -8.00 8.18
CA LEU A 32 12.07 -9.21 8.74
C LEU A 32 13.52 -9.45 8.28
N SER A 33 13.98 -8.74 7.24
CA SER A 33 15.36 -8.81 6.73
C SER A 33 16.33 -7.87 7.46
N LEU A 34 15.84 -7.03 8.38
CA LEU A 34 16.66 -6.03 9.09
C LEU A 34 17.57 -6.65 10.17
N GLY A 35 17.45 -7.94 10.45
CA GLY A 35 18.27 -8.68 11.39
C GLY A 35 17.46 -9.58 12.33
N GLU A 36 18.16 -10.44 13.06
CA GLU A 36 17.53 -11.45 13.92
C GLU A 36 16.69 -10.83 15.05
N GLU A 37 17.18 -9.78 15.70
CA GLU A 37 16.44 -9.10 16.77
C GLU A 37 15.15 -8.45 16.26
N SER A 38 15.15 -7.85 15.05
CA SER A 38 13.95 -7.33 14.41
C SER A 38 12.93 -8.45 14.12
N ALA A 39 13.43 -9.60 13.61
CA ALA A 39 12.61 -10.76 13.28
C ALA A 39 12.00 -11.44 14.51
N ARG A 40 12.66 -11.39 15.67
CA ARG A 40 12.12 -11.92 16.94
C ARG A 40 10.87 -11.21 17.42
N ARG A 41 10.75 -9.91 17.12
CA ARG A 41 9.68 -9.01 17.60
C ARG A 41 8.72 -8.60 16.51
N ALA A 42 8.79 -9.26 15.36
CA ALA A 42 7.97 -8.86 14.23
C ALA A 42 7.34 -10.05 13.51
N TRP A 43 6.32 -9.73 12.77
CA TRP A 43 5.75 -10.58 11.74
C TRP A 43 5.31 -9.73 10.55
N ALA A 44 5.38 -10.27 9.36
CA ALA A 44 4.93 -9.61 8.16
C ALA A 44 3.64 -10.24 7.65
N THR A 45 2.80 -9.42 7.04
CA THR A 45 1.63 -9.86 6.29
C THR A 45 1.76 -9.45 4.84
N THR A 46 1.39 -10.34 3.93
CA THR A 46 1.31 -10.04 2.51
C THR A 46 0.27 -10.93 1.81
N ALA A 47 0.00 -10.63 0.55
CA ALA A 47 -0.99 -11.35 -0.25
C ALA A 47 -0.73 -11.14 -1.75
N PRO A 48 -1.09 -12.08 -2.62
CA PRO A 48 -1.00 -11.91 -4.07
C PRO A 48 -2.04 -10.91 -4.61
N SER A 49 -2.99 -10.49 -3.79
CA SER A 49 -4.18 -9.75 -4.21
C SER A 49 -3.90 -8.39 -4.83
N LYS A 50 -2.84 -7.69 -4.41
CA LYS A 50 -2.46 -6.38 -4.96
C LYS A 50 -1.55 -6.54 -6.17
N THR A 51 -0.60 -7.43 -6.10
CA THR A 51 0.35 -7.73 -7.17
C THR A 51 -0.35 -8.25 -8.43
N PHE A 52 -1.29 -9.18 -8.25
CA PHE A 52 -1.96 -9.88 -9.37
C PHE A 52 -3.42 -9.49 -9.57
N ASN A 53 -3.89 -8.42 -8.92
CA ASN A 53 -5.25 -7.90 -9.03
C ASN A 53 -6.35 -8.94 -8.76
N ILE A 54 -6.16 -9.77 -7.74
CA ILE A 54 -7.11 -10.82 -7.32
C ILE A 54 -7.70 -10.61 -5.91
N PRO A 55 -8.15 -9.40 -5.53
CA PRO A 55 -8.63 -9.14 -4.17
C PRO A 55 -9.90 -9.94 -3.82
N GLY A 56 -10.69 -10.34 -4.81
CA GLY A 56 -11.90 -11.14 -4.63
C GLY A 56 -11.65 -12.54 -4.07
N LEU A 57 -10.42 -13.06 -4.14
CA LEU A 57 -10.07 -14.36 -3.58
C LEU A 57 -9.89 -14.34 -2.06
N HIS A 58 -9.76 -13.15 -1.44
CA HIS A 58 -9.68 -12.98 0.01
C HIS A 58 -8.63 -13.87 0.70
N THR A 59 -7.42 -13.92 0.13
CA THR A 59 -6.31 -14.69 0.72
C THR A 59 -5.16 -13.77 1.11
N ALA A 60 -4.53 -14.11 2.23
CA ALA A 60 -3.31 -13.48 2.72
C ALA A 60 -2.53 -14.50 3.53
N TYR A 61 -1.25 -14.24 3.77
CA TYR A 61 -0.43 -15.06 4.63
C TYR A 61 0.43 -14.20 5.56
N ALA A 62 0.78 -14.79 6.70
CA ALA A 62 1.66 -14.18 7.69
C ALA A 62 2.99 -14.94 7.74
N ILE A 63 4.08 -14.18 7.79
CA ILE A 63 5.44 -14.70 7.97
C ILE A 63 5.85 -14.36 9.40
N VAL A 64 5.95 -15.37 10.27
CA VAL A 64 6.26 -15.23 11.69
C VAL A 64 7.46 -16.08 12.03
N PRO A 65 8.70 -15.55 11.97
CA PRO A 65 9.92 -16.35 12.16
C PRO A 65 10.03 -16.92 13.57
N HIS A 66 9.78 -16.10 14.58
CA HIS A 66 9.97 -16.49 15.99
C HIS A 66 8.88 -17.45 16.48
N PHE A 67 9.28 -18.60 17.01
CA PHE A 67 8.39 -19.71 17.37
C PHE A 67 7.29 -19.29 18.36
N SER A 68 7.63 -18.67 19.48
CA SER A 68 6.62 -18.33 20.50
C SER A 68 5.63 -17.27 20.01
N LEU A 69 6.08 -16.32 19.18
CA LEU A 69 5.18 -15.34 18.57
C LEU A 69 4.27 -16.02 17.54
N ARG A 70 4.80 -16.96 16.75
CA ARG A 70 4.03 -17.70 15.75
C ARG A 70 2.91 -18.53 16.39
N GLU A 71 3.16 -19.21 17.49
CA GLU A 71 2.10 -19.94 18.18
C GLU A 71 1.01 -19.02 18.72
N ARG A 72 1.37 -17.86 19.29
CA ARG A 72 0.38 -16.86 19.74
C ARG A 72 -0.46 -16.32 18.58
N VAL A 73 0.16 -16.05 17.43
CA VAL A 73 -0.56 -15.60 16.22
C VAL A 73 -1.50 -16.68 15.71
N LYS A 74 -1.05 -17.94 15.62
CA LYS A 74 -1.89 -19.10 15.25
C LYS A 74 -3.08 -19.27 16.18
N ASP A 75 -2.87 -19.21 17.49
CA ASP A 75 -3.94 -19.32 18.47
C ASP A 75 -4.97 -18.19 18.31
N SER A 76 -4.50 -16.98 18.01
CA SER A 76 -5.38 -15.83 17.78
C SER A 76 -6.24 -16.03 16.53
N PHE A 77 -5.66 -16.51 15.44
CA PHE A 77 -6.40 -16.84 14.22
C PHE A 77 -7.38 -18.00 14.42
N ALA A 78 -6.99 -19.03 15.18
CA ALA A 78 -7.87 -20.14 15.50
C ALA A 78 -9.12 -19.69 16.28
N ARG A 79 -8.94 -18.79 17.26
CA ARG A 79 -10.07 -18.26 18.05
C ARG A 79 -11.11 -17.50 17.23
N ILE A 80 -10.71 -16.88 16.13
CA ILE A 80 -11.64 -16.17 15.24
C ILE A 80 -12.05 -16.98 14.02
N GLY A 81 -11.67 -18.26 13.94
CA GLY A 81 -12.00 -19.16 12.84
C GLY A 81 -11.25 -18.86 11.52
N ALA A 82 -10.20 -18.05 11.55
CA ALA A 82 -9.43 -17.66 10.37
C ALA A 82 -8.28 -18.66 10.04
N THR A 83 -8.58 -19.95 10.07
CA THR A 83 -7.57 -21.01 9.89
C THR A 83 -7.70 -21.77 8.57
N MET A 84 -8.82 -21.63 7.87
CA MET A 84 -9.06 -22.37 6.64
C MET A 84 -9.22 -21.40 5.45
N PRO A 85 -8.25 -21.36 4.54
CA PRO A 85 -8.40 -20.59 3.32
C PRO A 85 -9.46 -21.21 2.40
N ASN A 86 -10.07 -20.39 1.58
CA ASN A 86 -10.92 -20.87 0.49
C ASN A 86 -10.05 -21.62 -0.53
N LEU A 87 -10.52 -22.78 -1.01
CA LEU A 87 -9.78 -23.60 -1.97
C LEU A 87 -9.40 -22.81 -3.25
N LEU A 88 -10.34 -22.05 -3.81
CA LEU A 88 -10.07 -21.24 -5.00
C LEU A 88 -9.03 -20.14 -4.74
N SER A 89 -8.96 -19.63 -3.52
CA SER A 89 -7.96 -18.64 -3.15
C SER A 89 -6.57 -19.26 -3.04
N LEU A 90 -6.48 -20.50 -2.60
CA LEU A 90 -5.21 -21.23 -2.52
C LEU A 90 -4.68 -21.53 -3.93
N GLU A 91 -5.50 -22.13 -4.78
CA GLU A 91 -5.13 -22.44 -6.17
C GLU A 91 -4.80 -21.19 -6.98
N GLY A 92 -5.62 -20.13 -6.83
CA GLY A 92 -5.34 -18.84 -7.47
C GLY A 92 -4.04 -18.18 -7.01
N SER A 93 -3.69 -18.33 -5.73
CA SER A 93 -2.41 -17.81 -5.20
C SER A 93 -1.22 -18.61 -5.75
N ILE A 94 -1.34 -19.95 -5.78
CA ILE A 94 -0.30 -20.82 -6.35
C ILE A 94 -0.07 -20.47 -7.82
N ALA A 95 -1.15 -20.38 -8.61
CA ALA A 95 -1.07 -20.02 -10.02
C ALA A 95 -0.42 -18.63 -10.23
N ALA A 96 -0.83 -17.64 -9.45
CA ALA A 96 -0.32 -16.28 -9.52
C ALA A 96 1.20 -16.23 -9.27
N TYR A 97 1.68 -16.82 -8.19
CA TYR A 97 3.11 -16.83 -7.87
C TYR A 97 3.94 -17.78 -8.76
N THR A 98 3.34 -18.80 -9.35
CA THR A 98 4.05 -19.74 -10.22
C THR A 98 4.15 -19.22 -11.67
N HIS A 99 3.14 -18.50 -12.14
CA HIS A 99 3.01 -18.14 -13.56
C HIS A 99 2.82 -16.65 -13.82
N GLY A 100 2.74 -15.82 -12.78
CA GLY A 100 2.40 -14.41 -12.89
C GLY A 100 3.58 -13.46 -13.14
N GLU A 101 4.81 -13.95 -13.26
CA GLU A 101 6.01 -13.12 -13.45
C GLU A 101 5.86 -12.19 -14.66
N GLY A 102 5.48 -12.73 -15.82
CA GLY A 102 5.27 -11.93 -17.03
C GLY A 102 4.20 -10.84 -16.89
N TRP A 103 3.15 -11.09 -16.11
CA TRP A 103 2.17 -10.06 -15.75
C TRP A 103 2.81 -8.90 -15.00
N LEU A 104 3.64 -9.20 -14.00
CA LEU A 104 4.28 -8.19 -13.16
C LEU A 104 5.32 -7.38 -13.95
N ASP A 105 6.06 -8.04 -14.84
CA ASP A 105 7.04 -7.40 -15.71
C ASP A 105 6.42 -6.38 -16.68
N GLU A 106 5.19 -6.62 -17.13
CA GLU A 106 4.43 -5.67 -17.95
C GLU A 106 3.75 -4.59 -17.10
N LEU A 107 3.24 -4.94 -15.93
CA LEU A 107 2.51 -4.04 -15.04
C LEU A 107 3.40 -2.93 -14.48
N ILE A 108 4.61 -3.24 -14.01
CA ILE A 108 5.48 -2.25 -13.35
C ILE A 108 5.86 -1.10 -14.29
N PRO A 109 6.31 -1.32 -15.53
CA PRO A 109 6.57 -0.24 -16.49
C PRO A 109 5.32 0.57 -16.82
N TYR A 110 4.17 -0.08 -16.97
CA TYR A 110 2.90 0.58 -17.20
C TYR A 110 2.51 1.54 -16.06
N LEU A 111 2.59 1.07 -14.82
CA LEU A 111 2.32 1.90 -13.64
C LEU A 111 3.31 3.05 -13.51
N LYS A 112 4.59 2.81 -13.80
CA LYS A 112 5.61 3.86 -13.80
C LYS A 112 5.30 4.94 -14.83
N ALA A 113 4.92 4.56 -16.05
CA ALA A 113 4.54 5.52 -17.09
C ALA A 113 3.31 6.34 -16.70
N ASN A 114 2.30 5.71 -16.09
CA ASN A 114 1.12 6.41 -15.57
C ASN A 114 1.49 7.40 -14.45
N TYR A 115 2.37 7.02 -13.54
CA TYR A 115 2.88 7.92 -12.50
C TYR A 115 3.63 9.11 -13.10
N GLU A 116 4.53 8.88 -14.04
CA GLU A 116 5.32 9.92 -14.72
C GLU A 116 4.41 10.90 -15.47
N PHE A 117 3.39 10.39 -16.14
CA PHE A 117 2.36 11.21 -16.78
C PHE A 117 1.65 12.12 -15.77
N VAL A 118 1.16 11.53 -14.65
CA VAL A 118 0.47 12.29 -13.59
C VAL A 118 1.42 13.34 -12.98
N ALA A 119 2.65 12.98 -12.65
CA ALA A 119 3.62 13.88 -12.05
C ALA A 119 3.96 15.06 -12.98
N SER A 120 4.16 14.79 -14.26
CA SER A 120 4.41 15.79 -15.30
C SER A 120 3.21 16.71 -15.47
N TYR A 121 2.00 16.17 -15.63
CA TYR A 121 0.77 16.96 -15.78
C TYR A 121 0.50 17.85 -14.55
N VAL A 122 0.66 17.30 -13.35
CA VAL A 122 0.50 18.07 -12.11
C VAL A 122 1.50 19.22 -12.05
N SER A 123 2.75 18.98 -12.44
CA SER A 123 3.80 20.01 -12.41
C SER A 123 3.57 21.12 -13.45
N SER A 124 3.11 20.80 -14.65
CA SER A 124 2.93 21.77 -15.73
C SER A 124 1.58 22.49 -15.68
N GLU A 125 0.50 21.79 -15.35
CA GLU A 125 -0.85 22.31 -15.53
C GLU A 125 -1.56 22.68 -14.21
N LEU A 126 -1.15 22.12 -13.07
CA LEU A 126 -1.89 22.30 -11.81
C LEU A 126 -1.11 23.15 -10.79
N GLN A 127 -1.22 24.49 -10.92
CA GLN A 127 -0.57 25.41 -9.98
C GLN A 127 -1.01 25.19 -8.53
N GLY A 128 -0.05 24.94 -7.65
CA GLY A 128 -0.27 24.76 -6.22
C GLY A 128 -0.66 23.33 -5.82
N VAL A 129 -0.62 22.39 -6.76
CA VAL A 129 -0.67 20.95 -6.50
C VAL A 129 0.71 20.35 -6.68
N ARG A 130 1.03 19.32 -5.90
CA ARG A 130 2.28 18.57 -6.05
C ARG A 130 1.99 17.08 -6.04
N SER A 131 2.61 16.33 -6.93
CA SER A 131 2.70 14.88 -6.83
C SER A 131 3.79 14.52 -5.82
N VAL A 132 3.49 13.60 -4.91
CA VAL A 132 4.50 13.03 -4.02
C VAL A 132 5.36 12.05 -4.83
N GLU A 133 6.66 12.07 -4.61
CA GLU A 133 7.58 11.13 -5.26
C GLU A 133 7.21 9.69 -4.89
N GLN A 134 7.21 8.81 -5.88
CA GLN A 134 6.72 7.45 -5.75
C GLN A 134 7.79 6.45 -6.20
N GLU A 135 8.10 5.51 -5.33
CA GLU A 135 9.11 4.47 -5.57
C GLU A 135 8.49 3.13 -6.00
N GLY A 136 7.18 3.02 -5.92
CA GLY A 136 6.44 1.80 -6.27
C GLY A 136 4.95 1.91 -6.01
N THR A 137 4.23 0.81 -6.14
CA THR A 137 2.77 0.67 -6.04
C THR A 137 2.00 1.44 -7.12
N TYR A 138 0.68 1.32 -7.07
CA TYR A 138 -0.25 2.01 -7.98
C TYR A 138 -1.04 3.12 -7.28
N ILE A 139 -0.56 3.57 -6.11
CA ILE A 139 -1.22 4.59 -5.29
C ILE A 139 -0.35 5.84 -5.28
N THR A 140 -0.83 6.88 -5.95
CA THR A 140 -0.16 8.18 -6.01
C THR A 140 -0.81 9.15 -5.03
N TRP A 141 -0.01 9.93 -4.31
CA TRP A 141 -0.48 10.99 -3.44
C TRP A 141 -0.29 12.35 -4.09
N LEU A 142 -1.37 13.15 -4.09
CA LEU A 142 -1.40 14.52 -4.58
C LEU A 142 -1.61 15.47 -3.41
N ASP A 143 -0.69 16.43 -3.23
CA ASP A 143 -0.72 17.43 -2.18
C ASP A 143 -1.45 18.69 -2.65
N PHE A 144 -2.63 18.93 -2.09
CA PHE A 144 -3.47 20.09 -2.34
C PHE A 144 -3.41 21.15 -1.23
N ARG A 145 -2.50 21.02 -0.26
CA ARG A 145 -2.45 21.91 0.91
C ARG A 145 -2.29 23.37 0.53
N GLN A 146 -1.57 23.68 -0.54
CA GLN A 146 -1.45 25.05 -1.03
C GLN A 146 -2.77 25.61 -1.57
N ILE A 147 -3.52 24.80 -2.32
CA ILE A 147 -4.86 25.17 -2.84
C ILE A 147 -5.82 25.39 -1.67
N LEU A 148 -5.83 24.51 -0.68
CA LEU A 148 -6.71 24.64 0.49
C LEU A 148 -6.44 25.93 1.27
N ARG A 149 -5.17 26.30 1.47
CA ARG A 149 -4.79 27.56 2.13
C ARG A 149 -5.27 28.79 1.35
N ARG A 150 -5.21 28.75 0.02
CA ARG A 150 -5.64 29.88 -0.84
C ARG A 150 -7.14 30.00 -0.93
N SER A 151 -7.86 28.89 -1.04
CA SER A 151 -9.33 28.87 -1.21
C SER A 151 -10.10 29.03 0.10
N GLY A 152 -9.47 28.82 1.25
CA GLY A 152 -10.15 28.74 2.54
C GLY A 152 -11.05 27.51 2.71
N PHE A 153 -10.98 26.53 1.80
CA PHE A 153 -11.75 25.30 1.93
C PHE A 153 -11.13 24.37 2.96
N GLY A 154 -11.97 23.80 3.83
CA GLY A 154 -11.57 22.67 4.64
C GLY A 154 -11.46 21.40 3.78
N PRO A 155 -10.63 20.40 4.19
CA PRO A 155 -10.38 19.19 3.40
C PRO A 155 -11.64 18.41 2.98
N LYS A 156 -12.64 18.34 3.86
CA LYS A 156 -13.92 17.65 3.56
C LYS A 156 -14.72 18.36 2.47
N ARG A 157 -14.83 19.69 2.56
CA ARG A 157 -15.53 20.51 1.56
C ARG A 157 -14.84 20.41 0.21
N PHE A 158 -13.51 20.46 0.20
CA PHE A 158 -12.72 20.35 -1.02
C PHE A 158 -12.92 18.99 -1.70
N ALA A 159 -12.86 17.89 -0.95
CA ALA A 159 -13.11 16.54 -1.49
C ALA A 159 -14.54 16.42 -2.07
N SER A 160 -15.52 17.04 -1.43
CA SER A 160 -16.89 17.08 -1.94
C SER A 160 -16.97 17.88 -3.25
N ALA A 161 -16.39 19.07 -3.31
CA ALA A 161 -16.39 19.91 -4.52
C ALA A 161 -15.70 19.23 -5.70
N MET A 162 -14.55 18.59 -5.47
CA MET A 162 -13.88 17.80 -6.52
C MET A 162 -14.79 16.74 -7.12
N ARG A 163 -15.57 16.04 -6.28
CA ARG A 163 -16.47 14.99 -6.74
C ARG A 163 -17.72 15.56 -7.43
N THR A 164 -18.36 16.57 -6.85
CA THR A 164 -19.67 17.06 -7.32
C THR A 164 -19.55 18.06 -8.47
N GLU A 165 -18.57 18.95 -8.41
CA GLU A 165 -18.34 20.01 -9.38
C GLU A 165 -17.25 19.63 -10.39
N GLY A 166 -16.09 19.17 -9.89
CA GLY A 166 -14.98 18.73 -10.73
C GLY A 166 -15.18 17.37 -11.40
N LYS A 167 -16.18 16.58 -10.98
CA LYS A 167 -16.44 15.21 -11.48
C LYS A 167 -15.24 14.26 -11.36
N VAL A 168 -14.33 14.54 -10.43
CA VAL A 168 -13.14 13.73 -10.15
C VAL A 168 -13.28 13.12 -8.76
N TRP A 169 -13.21 11.79 -8.70
CA TRP A 169 -13.32 11.05 -7.44
C TRP A 169 -11.97 10.51 -6.99
N LEU A 170 -11.31 11.27 -6.12
CA LEU A 170 -10.11 10.84 -5.42
C LEU A 170 -10.45 10.44 -3.98
N SER A 171 -9.62 9.58 -3.39
CA SER A 171 -9.77 9.22 -1.97
C SER A 171 -9.16 10.31 -1.10
N PRO A 172 -9.93 10.95 -0.20
CA PRO A 172 -9.41 12.05 0.61
C PRO A 172 -8.43 11.54 1.68
N GLY A 173 -7.28 12.21 1.79
CA GLY A 173 -6.18 11.77 2.65
C GLY A 173 -6.51 11.79 4.14
N HIS A 174 -7.41 12.69 4.58
CA HIS A 174 -7.79 12.78 6.01
C HIS A 174 -8.45 11.51 6.59
N VAL A 175 -8.94 10.59 5.74
CA VAL A 175 -9.47 9.29 6.19
C VAL A 175 -8.36 8.31 6.59
N TYR A 176 -7.11 8.61 6.22
CA TYR A 176 -5.92 7.81 6.53
C TYR A 176 -5.11 8.36 7.71
N GLY A 177 -5.57 9.44 8.34
CA GLY A 177 -4.92 10.06 9.49
C GLY A 177 -4.81 11.58 9.38
N LYS A 178 -4.38 12.24 10.47
CA LYS A 178 -4.30 13.70 10.55
C LYS A 178 -3.33 14.29 9.50
N ASP A 179 -2.21 13.63 9.28
CA ASP A 179 -1.17 14.09 8.35
C ASP A 179 -1.57 13.94 6.88
N GLY A 180 -2.58 13.11 6.62
CA GLY A 180 -3.19 13.00 5.30
C GLY A 180 -4.09 14.17 4.92
N ALA A 181 -4.42 15.08 5.86
CA ALA A 181 -5.29 16.21 5.59
C ALA A 181 -4.69 17.13 4.51
N GLY A 182 -5.48 17.42 3.48
CA GLY A 182 -5.04 18.21 2.33
C GLY A 182 -4.32 17.42 1.23
N ASN A 183 -4.13 16.13 1.42
CA ASN A 183 -3.70 15.23 0.36
C ASN A 183 -4.90 14.44 -0.20
N MET A 184 -4.77 14.01 -1.44
CA MET A 184 -5.71 13.12 -2.12
C MET A 184 -4.96 11.92 -2.68
N ARG A 185 -5.55 10.74 -2.56
CA ARG A 185 -5.01 9.49 -3.11
C ARG A 185 -5.64 9.22 -4.47
N LEU A 186 -4.79 9.06 -5.48
CA LEU A 186 -5.13 8.65 -6.85
C LEU A 186 -4.68 7.21 -7.08
N ASN A 187 -5.55 6.39 -7.65
CA ASN A 187 -5.18 5.07 -8.15
C ASN A 187 -4.80 5.21 -9.64
N ILE A 188 -3.59 4.78 -9.99
CA ILE A 188 -3.04 4.85 -11.35
C ILE A 188 -3.04 3.49 -12.06
N ALA A 189 -3.67 2.46 -11.49
CA ALA A 189 -3.77 1.13 -12.09
C ALA A 189 -4.98 0.99 -13.04
N ALA A 190 -5.55 2.09 -13.49
CA ALA A 190 -6.60 2.12 -14.51
C ALA A 190 -6.05 2.68 -15.83
N PRO A 191 -6.62 2.27 -16.98
CA PRO A 191 -6.29 2.85 -18.29
C PRO A 191 -6.59 4.34 -18.32
#